data_46ea990b8d01d35f1f8405a4af33fa0a
#
_entry.id   46ea990b8d01d35f1f8405a4af33fa0a
#
_cell.length_a   1.000
_cell.length_b   1.000
_cell.length_c   1.000
_cell.angle_alpha   90.00
_cell.angle_beta   90.00
_cell.angle_gamma   90.00
#
_symmetry.space_group_name_H-M   'P 1'
#
loop_
_entity.id
_entity.type
_entity.pdbx_description
1 polymer ?
#
loop_
_entity_poly.entity_id
_entity_poly.type
_entity_poly.pdbx_seq_one_letter_code
_entity_poly.pdbx_strand_id
1 'polypeptide(L)'
;GRKHSKHTVNLSFDEWNVWFHSNGDEVKKWSTAPHQLEDVYTFEDALLVGLMLITLLKHADRVKVACLAQLVNVIAPIMTENGGGIFEQTIFYPFMHASNYGRGTVLLSNTVCGKHDTREFTDVPDVDSVAVLSDDGNALTVFAVNRDPNESYDMCIKLLDLEDFSGKEHIEMCGFDKNAVNGFDKINVFPVSGEIPTVDGKTAHAVLKPFSWNVIRFYKNK
;
A
#
# COMPACT_ATOMS: atom_id res chain seq x y z
N GLY A 1 -22.16 1.47 -16.27
CA GLY A 1 -23.32 0.85 -15.56
C GLY A 1 -24.53 1.77 -15.42
N ARG A 2 -24.36 3.07 -15.13
CA ARG A 2 -25.50 3.99 -14.87
C ARG A 2 -26.43 4.21 -16.06
N LYS A 3 -25.96 4.03 -17.29
CA LYS A 3 -26.80 4.21 -18.49
C LYS A 3 -27.84 3.10 -18.71
N HIS A 4 -27.67 1.94 -18.09
CA HIS A 4 -28.49 0.74 -18.35
C HIS A 4 -29.10 0.12 -17.09
N SER A 5 -28.88 0.71 -15.90
CA SER A 5 -29.48 0.24 -14.66
C SER A 5 -30.10 1.39 -13.88
N LYS A 6 -31.29 1.16 -13.31
CA LYS A 6 -31.94 2.07 -12.36
C LYS A 6 -31.29 1.99 -10.95
N HIS A 7 -30.42 1.02 -10.72
CA HIS A 7 -29.74 0.78 -9.45
C HIS A 7 -28.25 1.11 -9.54
N THR A 8 -27.67 1.55 -8.42
CA THR A 8 -26.22 1.64 -8.30
C THR A 8 -25.63 0.24 -8.26
N VAL A 9 -24.81 -0.10 -9.25
CA VAL A 9 -24.04 -1.35 -9.28
C VAL A 9 -22.67 -1.08 -8.71
N ASN A 10 -22.32 -1.75 -7.63
CA ASN A 10 -21.00 -1.72 -7.03
C ASN A 10 -20.10 -2.81 -7.63
N LEU A 11 -18.82 -2.74 -7.36
CA LEU A 11 -17.81 -3.68 -7.80
C LEU A 11 -17.30 -4.47 -6.60
N SER A 12 -17.30 -5.78 -6.71
CA SER A 12 -16.48 -6.68 -5.90
C SER A 12 -15.26 -7.05 -6.73
N PHE A 13 -14.08 -6.69 -6.24
CA PHE A 13 -12.80 -7.00 -6.86
C PHE A 13 -12.22 -8.21 -6.13
N ASP A 14 -12.65 -9.38 -6.52
CA ASP A 14 -12.60 -10.60 -5.73
C ASP A 14 -11.19 -11.22 -5.67
N GLU A 15 -10.41 -11.03 -6.73
CA GLU A 15 -9.03 -11.53 -6.80
C GLU A 15 -8.11 -10.51 -7.46
N TRP A 16 -7.02 -10.17 -6.77
CA TRP A 16 -5.95 -9.35 -7.31
C TRP A 16 -4.65 -9.58 -6.53
N ASN A 17 -3.53 -9.48 -7.19
CA ASN A 17 -2.18 -9.48 -6.61
C ASN A 17 -1.17 -9.04 -7.68
N VAL A 18 0.08 -8.88 -7.28
CA VAL A 18 1.21 -8.86 -8.20
C VAL A 18 1.48 -10.30 -8.62
N TRP A 19 1.39 -10.57 -9.92
CA TRP A 19 1.50 -11.95 -10.41
C TRP A 19 2.25 -12.00 -11.75
N PHE A 20 3.56 -12.19 -11.69
CA PHE A 20 4.40 -12.35 -12.88
C PHE A 20 5.59 -13.31 -12.69
N HIS A 21 5.87 -13.74 -11.45
CA HIS A 21 7.04 -14.56 -11.12
C HIS A 21 6.88 -16.04 -11.49
N SER A 22 5.66 -16.55 -11.51
CA SER A 22 5.37 -17.98 -11.66
C SER A 22 5.59 -18.54 -13.07
N ASN A 23 6.05 -17.74 -14.00
CA ASN A 23 6.31 -18.16 -15.38
C ASN A 23 7.76 -18.58 -15.63
N GLY A 24 8.56 -18.77 -14.57
CA GLY A 24 9.95 -19.21 -14.70
C GLY A 24 10.06 -20.65 -15.26
N ASP A 25 11.03 -20.84 -16.16
CA ASP A 25 11.34 -22.13 -16.80
C ASP A 25 11.82 -23.23 -15.81
N GLU A 26 11.89 -22.93 -14.52
CA GLU A 26 12.46 -23.80 -13.49
C GLU A 26 11.49 -24.88 -12.98
N VAL A 27 10.21 -24.77 -13.27
CA VAL A 27 9.23 -25.80 -12.85
C VAL A 27 9.42 -27.02 -13.74
N LYS A 28 10.09 -28.04 -13.22
CA LYS A 28 10.15 -29.34 -13.89
C LYS A 28 8.73 -29.87 -14.07
N LYS A 29 8.23 -29.84 -15.31
CA LYS A 29 6.94 -30.44 -15.65
C LYS A 29 6.92 -31.87 -15.15
N TRP A 30 5.81 -32.27 -14.50
CA TRP A 30 5.60 -33.64 -14.01
C TRP A 30 6.50 -34.07 -12.85
N SER A 31 7.05 -33.13 -12.07
CA SER A 31 7.68 -33.47 -10.79
C SER A 31 6.65 -33.89 -9.75
N THR A 32 7.08 -34.70 -8.75
CA THR A 32 6.22 -35.01 -7.61
C THR A 32 6.06 -33.81 -6.71
N ALA A 33 4.81 -33.44 -6.40
CA ALA A 33 4.48 -32.27 -5.58
C ALA A 33 5.25 -30.99 -5.99
N PRO A 34 5.09 -30.50 -7.22
CA PRO A 34 5.75 -29.28 -7.67
C PRO A 34 5.25 -28.08 -6.88
N HIS A 35 6.07 -27.05 -6.76
CA HIS A 35 5.64 -25.76 -6.25
C HIS A 35 4.44 -25.23 -7.05
N GLN A 36 3.47 -24.66 -6.34
CA GLN A 36 2.18 -24.21 -6.87
C GLN A 36 2.01 -22.71 -6.60
N LEU A 37 2.69 -21.84 -7.37
CA LEU A 37 2.55 -20.40 -7.21
C LEU A 37 2.98 -19.90 -5.80
N GLU A 38 3.96 -20.55 -5.19
CA GLU A 38 4.60 -20.04 -3.97
C GLU A 38 5.57 -18.92 -4.34
N ASP A 39 5.00 -17.84 -4.88
CA ASP A 39 5.75 -16.67 -5.34
C ASP A 39 6.43 -15.96 -4.17
N VAL A 40 7.64 -15.48 -4.42
CA VAL A 40 8.44 -14.71 -3.45
C VAL A 40 8.35 -13.25 -3.83
N TYR A 41 7.84 -12.43 -2.91
CA TYR A 41 7.60 -11.02 -3.14
C TYR A 41 8.74 -10.16 -2.63
N THR A 42 9.17 -9.22 -3.47
CA THR A 42 10.23 -8.26 -3.20
C THR A 42 9.70 -7.00 -2.50
N PHE A 43 10.59 -6.11 -2.10
CA PHE A 43 10.19 -4.79 -1.61
C PHE A 43 9.51 -3.94 -2.71
N GLU A 44 9.93 -4.07 -3.96
CA GLU A 44 9.26 -3.42 -5.10
C GLU A 44 7.80 -3.88 -5.23
N ASP A 45 7.54 -5.17 -5.05
CA ASP A 45 6.17 -5.71 -5.05
C ASP A 45 5.31 -5.14 -3.91
N ALA A 46 5.90 -4.91 -2.73
CA ALA A 46 5.19 -4.25 -1.64
C ALA A 46 4.74 -2.84 -2.00
N LEU A 47 5.58 -2.05 -2.66
CA LEU A 47 5.20 -0.72 -3.14
C LEU A 47 4.12 -0.79 -4.21
N LEU A 48 4.20 -1.77 -5.12
CA LEU A 48 3.18 -1.98 -6.13
C LEU A 48 1.83 -2.36 -5.50
N VAL A 49 1.82 -3.28 -4.53
CA VAL A 49 0.59 -3.59 -3.75
C VAL A 49 0.07 -2.34 -3.04
N GLY A 50 0.93 -1.51 -2.48
CA GLY A 50 0.56 -0.23 -1.89
C GLY A 50 -0.14 0.71 -2.88
N LEU A 51 0.39 0.84 -4.10
CA LEU A 51 -0.22 1.64 -5.19
C LEU A 51 -1.58 1.08 -5.63
N MET A 52 -1.71 -0.24 -5.72
CA MET A 52 -2.99 -0.89 -6.03
C MET A 52 -4.02 -0.61 -4.95
N LEU A 53 -3.65 -0.68 -3.66
CA LEU A 53 -4.51 -0.35 -2.52
C LEU A 53 -4.95 1.12 -2.54
N ILE A 54 -4.03 2.05 -2.80
CA ILE A 54 -4.35 3.47 -2.98
C ILE A 54 -5.38 3.65 -4.09
N THR A 55 -5.19 2.97 -5.22
CA THR A 55 -6.12 3.01 -6.36
C THR A 55 -7.50 2.46 -5.98
N LEU A 56 -7.56 1.32 -5.29
CA LEU A 56 -8.83 0.73 -4.83
C LEU A 56 -9.56 1.65 -3.85
N LEU A 57 -8.84 2.26 -2.91
CA LEU A 57 -9.40 3.24 -1.98
C LEU A 57 -9.94 4.49 -2.70
N LYS A 58 -9.20 5.04 -3.66
CA LYS A 58 -9.67 6.18 -4.48
C LYS A 58 -10.98 5.88 -5.22
N HIS A 59 -11.27 4.63 -5.49
CA HIS A 59 -12.49 4.17 -6.14
C HIS A 59 -13.53 3.57 -5.19
N ALA A 60 -13.45 3.85 -3.88
CA ALA A 60 -14.36 3.34 -2.86
C ALA A 60 -15.84 3.72 -3.07
N ASP A 61 -16.12 4.71 -3.91
CA ASP A 61 -17.49 5.01 -4.37
C ASP A 61 -18.12 3.83 -5.11
N ARG A 62 -17.32 3.00 -5.78
CA ARG A 62 -17.74 1.87 -6.61
C ARG A 62 -17.21 0.53 -6.11
N VAL A 63 -15.95 0.47 -5.68
CA VAL A 63 -15.32 -0.74 -5.13
C VAL A 63 -15.72 -0.89 -3.68
N LYS A 64 -16.52 -1.91 -3.37
CA LYS A 64 -17.02 -2.18 -2.01
C LYS A 64 -16.34 -3.37 -1.35
N VAL A 65 -15.75 -4.24 -2.15
CA VAL A 65 -14.97 -5.39 -1.71
C VAL A 65 -13.71 -5.47 -2.56
N ALA A 66 -12.58 -5.73 -1.93
CA ALA A 66 -11.30 -5.98 -2.60
C ALA A 66 -10.54 -7.06 -1.83
N CYS A 67 -10.31 -8.21 -2.46
CA CYS A 67 -9.71 -9.38 -1.83
C CYS A 67 -8.34 -9.67 -2.45
N LEU A 68 -7.28 -9.63 -1.64
CA LEU A 68 -5.97 -10.08 -2.10
C LEU A 68 -5.98 -11.59 -2.28
N ALA A 69 -5.54 -12.06 -3.43
CA ALA A 69 -5.41 -13.48 -3.73
C ALA A 69 -3.94 -13.93 -3.65
N GLN A 70 -3.63 -14.92 -2.80
CA GLN A 70 -4.45 -15.51 -1.77
C GLN A 70 -3.89 -15.15 -0.40
N LEU A 71 -4.32 -15.81 0.70
CA LEU A 71 -3.90 -15.40 2.03
C LEU A 71 -2.63 -16.13 2.50
N VAL A 72 -2.55 -17.43 2.26
CA VAL A 72 -1.47 -18.29 2.79
C VAL A 72 -0.88 -19.16 1.68
N ASN A 73 0.44 -19.20 1.59
CA ASN A 73 1.32 -20.04 0.76
C ASN A 73 1.22 -19.82 -0.76
N VAL A 74 0.06 -19.63 -1.34
CA VAL A 74 -0.14 -19.52 -2.79
C VAL A 74 -0.34 -18.04 -3.16
N ILE A 75 0.62 -17.43 -3.91
CA ILE A 75 0.64 -15.99 -4.23
C ILE A 75 0.26 -15.13 -3.02
N ALA A 76 0.84 -15.43 -1.88
CA ALA A 76 0.28 -15.04 -0.59
C ALA A 76 1.18 -14.10 0.21
N PRO A 77 0.59 -13.21 1.03
CA PRO A 77 1.34 -12.37 1.97
C PRO A 77 1.91 -13.17 3.16
N ILE A 78 1.41 -14.37 3.45
CA ILE A 78 1.83 -15.20 4.58
C ILE A 78 2.35 -16.54 4.07
N MET A 79 3.53 -16.93 4.53
CA MET A 79 4.14 -18.21 4.18
C MET A 79 4.30 -19.08 5.43
N THR A 80 4.00 -20.37 5.27
CA THR A 80 4.18 -21.38 6.31
C THR A 80 4.93 -22.59 5.75
N GLU A 81 5.63 -23.30 6.61
CA GLU A 81 6.23 -24.59 6.26
C GLU A 81 5.67 -25.72 7.13
N ASN A 82 5.68 -26.93 6.58
CA ASN A 82 5.12 -28.09 7.25
C ASN A 82 5.92 -28.45 8.51
N GLY A 83 5.30 -28.35 9.68
CA GLY A 83 5.94 -28.57 10.97
C GLY A 83 6.94 -27.51 11.38
N GLY A 84 6.97 -26.39 10.68
CA GLY A 84 7.94 -25.30 10.84
C GLY A 84 7.33 -23.96 11.18
N GLY A 85 7.98 -22.89 10.70
CA GLY A 85 7.66 -21.51 11.00
C GLY A 85 6.58 -20.89 10.13
N ILE A 86 6.37 -19.62 10.41
CA ILE A 86 5.54 -18.69 9.64
C ILE A 86 6.32 -17.38 9.45
N PHE A 87 6.20 -16.78 8.29
CA PHE A 87 6.69 -15.41 8.08
C PHE A 87 5.75 -14.61 7.19
N GLU A 88 5.80 -13.29 7.34
CA GLU A 88 5.11 -12.33 6.47
C GLU A 88 6.02 -11.93 5.32
N GLN A 89 5.52 -12.08 4.10
CA GLN A 89 6.15 -11.54 2.91
C GLN A 89 6.03 -10.00 2.87
N THR A 90 6.81 -9.36 2.04
CA THR A 90 6.87 -7.88 1.95
C THR A 90 5.51 -7.25 1.65
N ILE A 91 4.67 -7.89 0.84
CA ILE A 91 3.32 -7.43 0.46
C ILE A 91 2.29 -7.50 1.60
N PHE A 92 2.60 -8.23 2.69
CA PHE A 92 1.75 -8.33 3.87
C PHE A 92 1.51 -6.95 4.51
N TYR A 93 2.57 -6.16 4.66
CA TYR A 93 2.52 -4.92 5.42
C TYR A 93 1.62 -3.84 4.81
N PRO A 94 1.72 -3.48 3.52
CA PRO A 94 0.80 -2.53 2.92
C PRO A 94 -0.66 -2.97 3.03
N PHE A 95 -0.94 -4.26 2.83
CA PHE A 95 -2.29 -4.79 2.94
C PHE A 95 -2.81 -4.73 4.39
N MET A 96 -1.99 -5.13 5.35
CA MET A 96 -2.31 -5.07 6.78
C MET A 96 -2.59 -3.62 7.21
N HIS A 97 -1.76 -2.66 6.79
CA HIS A 97 -1.98 -1.24 7.10
C HIS A 97 -3.28 -0.72 6.50
N ALA A 98 -3.54 -1.00 5.22
CA ALA A 98 -4.79 -0.56 4.58
C ALA A 98 -6.03 -1.21 5.22
N SER A 99 -5.94 -2.49 5.58
CA SER A 99 -7.02 -3.20 6.27
C SER A 99 -7.34 -2.62 7.65
N ASN A 100 -6.31 -2.19 8.39
CA ASN A 100 -6.48 -1.66 9.74
C ASN A 100 -6.85 -0.17 9.75
N TYR A 101 -6.29 0.64 8.86
CA TYR A 101 -6.35 2.09 8.91
C TYR A 101 -7.12 2.72 7.72
N GLY A 102 -7.47 1.91 6.72
CA GLY A 102 -8.21 2.37 5.54
C GLY A 102 -9.73 2.22 5.66
N ARG A 103 -10.27 2.09 6.87
CA ARG A 103 -11.71 1.99 7.13
C ARG A 103 -12.29 3.36 7.46
N GLY A 104 -13.39 3.72 6.80
CA GLY A 104 -14.04 5.00 6.97
C GLY A 104 -14.41 5.66 5.66
N THR A 105 -14.33 6.98 5.62
CA THR A 105 -14.65 7.79 4.44
C THR A 105 -13.37 8.20 3.73
N VAL A 106 -13.23 7.79 2.47
CA VAL A 106 -12.15 8.26 1.60
C VAL A 106 -12.42 9.72 1.23
N LEU A 107 -11.45 10.58 1.52
CA LEU A 107 -11.53 12.00 1.22
C LEU A 107 -11.09 12.28 -0.21
N LEU A 108 -11.74 13.24 -0.85
CA LEU A 108 -11.30 13.75 -2.14
C LEU A 108 -10.00 14.52 -1.93
N SER A 109 -8.90 13.97 -2.41
CA SER A 109 -7.58 14.59 -2.36
C SER A 109 -6.97 14.68 -3.76
N ASN A 110 -6.14 15.69 -3.95
CA ASN A 110 -5.36 15.88 -5.16
C ASN A 110 -3.88 15.94 -4.79
N THR A 111 -3.08 15.03 -5.35
CA THR A 111 -1.63 14.99 -5.15
C THR A 111 -0.97 15.73 -6.31
N VAL A 112 -0.13 16.72 -5.99
CA VAL A 112 0.69 17.46 -6.95
C VAL A 112 2.15 17.18 -6.59
N CYS A 113 2.90 16.58 -7.51
CA CYS A 113 4.30 16.21 -7.32
C CYS A 113 5.06 16.28 -8.63
N GLY A 114 6.35 15.97 -8.59
CA GLY A 114 7.16 15.70 -9.76
C GLY A 114 6.60 14.54 -10.59
N LYS A 115 7.11 14.39 -11.79
CA LYS A 115 6.72 13.34 -12.72
C LYS A 115 7.94 12.87 -13.49
N HIS A 116 7.93 11.62 -13.89
CA HIS A 116 8.95 11.03 -14.74
C HIS A 116 8.32 10.22 -15.88
N ASP A 117 9.12 9.97 -16.89
CA ASP A 117 8.76 9.06 -17.98
C ASP A 117 9.32 7.68 -17.70
N THR A 118 8.53 6.67 -18.03
CA THR A 118 8.94 5.28 -18.02
C THR A 118 9.08 4.78 -19.46
N ARG A 119 9.47 3.52 -19.63
CA ARG A 119 9.55 2.90 -20.95
C ARG A 119 8.22 2.93 -21.71
N GLU A 120 7.09 2.82 -21.00
CA GLU A 120 5.77 2.63 -21.61
C GLU A 120 4.81 3.79 -21.34
N PHE A 121 5.10 4.62 -20.34
CA PHE A 121 4.20 5.69 -19.90
C PHE A 121 4.98 7.00 -19.74
N THR A 122 4.33 8.10 -20.08
CA THR A 122 4.83 9.45 -19.84
C THR A 122 4.09 10.11 -18.68
N ASP A 123 4.70 11.13 -18.09
CA ASP A 123 4.07 11.93 -17.01
C ASP A 123 3.63 11.10 -15.77
N VAL A 124 4.34 10.03 -15.45
CA VAL A 124 4.04 9.21 -14.26
C VAL A 124 4.34 10.02 -13.00
N PRO A 125 3.37 10.25 -12.09
CA PRO A 125 3.62 11.00 -10.86
C PRO A 125 4.62 10.28 -9.96
N ASP A 126 5.56 11.01 -9.34
CA ASP A 126 6.55 10.42 -8.43
C ASP A 126 5.91 9.94 -7.11
N VAL A 127 4.86 10.62 -6.68
CA VAL A 127 4.11 10.28 -5.46
C VAL A 127 2.66 9.99 -5.80
N ASP A 128 2.11 8.92 -5.23
CA ASP A 128 0.67 8.67 -5.20
C ASP A 128 0.17 8.56 -3.77
N SER A 129 -1.02 9.07 -3.47
CA SER A 129 -1.56 9.08 -2.12
C SER A 129 -3.09 9.07 -2.07
N VAL A 130 -3.63 8.65 -0.93
CA VAL A 130 -5.06 8.69 -0.60
C VAL A 130 -5.24 8.98 0.89
N ALA A 131 -6.27 9.73 1.23
CA ALA A 131 -6.61 10.06 2.61
C ALA A 131 -7.94 9.41 3.03
N VAL A 132 -7.99 8.86 4.23
CA VAL A 132 -9.17 8.21 4.81
C VAL A 132 -9.43 8.77 6.21
N LEU A 133 -10.63 9.27 6.42
CA LEU A 133 -11.13 9.69 7.73
C LEU A 133 -11.88 8.51 8.36
N SER A 134 -11.54 8.14 9.60
CA SER A 134 -12.19 7.05 10.33
C SER A 134 -13.69 7.30 10.51
N ASP A 135 -14.48 6.22 10.68
CA ASP A 135 -15.94 6.31 10.82
C ASP A 135 -16.39 7.17 12.02
N ASP A 136 -15.60 7.20 13.09
CA ASP A 136 -15.83 8.04 14.26
C ASP A 136 -15.34 9.48 14.11
N GLY A 137 -14.70 9.81 12.97
CA GLY A 137 -14.16 11.13 12.68
C GLY A 137 -12.96 11.54 13.52
N ASN A 138 -12.32 10.63 14.25
CA ASN A 138 -11.25 10.94 15.21
C ASN A 138 -9.84 10.66 14.69
N ALA A 139 -9.70 9.92 13.59
CA ALA A 139 -8.41 9.63 12.98
C ALA A 139 -8.44 9.91 11.47
N LEU A 140 -7.41 10.59 10.98
CA LEU A 140 -7.12 10.77 9.57
C LEU A 140 -5.88 9.94 9.24
N THR A 141 -5.97 9.08 8.25
CA THR A 141 -4.84 8.30 7.73
C THR A 141 -4.55 8.70 6.29
N VAL A 142 -3.32 9.02 5.99
CA VAL A 142 -2.83 9.24 4.62
C VAL A 142 -1.89 8.09 4.27
N PHE A 143 -2.26 7.34 3.24
CA PHE A 143 -1.39 6.34 2.62
C PHE A 143 -0.67 7.00 1.45
N ALA A 144 0.63 6.82 1.33
CA ALA A 144 1.42 7.36 0.25
C ALA A 144 2.54 6.41 -0.19
N VAL A 145 2.80 6.40 -1.50
CA VAL A 145 3.98 5.76 -2.09
C VAL A 145 4.82 6.82 -2.78
N ASN A 146 6.08 6.93 -2.39
CA ASN A 146 7.09 7.62 -3.16
C ASN A 146 7.78 6.60 -4.08
N ARG A 147 7.62 6.78 -5.40
CA ARG A 147 8.18 5.91 -6.44
C ARG A 147 9.58 6.31 -6.87
N ASP A 148 10.01 7.53 -6.54
CA ASP A 148 11.33 7.99 -6.89
C ASP A 148 12.39 7.20 -6.09
N PRO A 149 13.36 6.54 -6.76
CA PRO A 149 14.38 5.77 -6.08
C PRO A 149 15.46 6.63 -5.40
N ASN A 150 15.54 7.92 -5.69
CA ASN A 150 16.64 8.79 -5.28
C ASN A 150 16.19 9.97 -4.43
N GLU A 151 15.00 10.53 -4.70
CA GLU A 151 14.56 11.78 -4.10
C GLU A 151 13.56 11.58 -2.96
N SER A 152 13.77 12.30 -1.87
CA SER A 152 12.79 12.45 -0.79
C SER A 152 11.84 13.60 -1.13
N TYR A 153 10.58 13.46 -0.72
CA TYR A 153 9.58 14.52 -0.87
C TYR A 153 9.09 14.99 0.50
N ASP A 154 9.11 16.30 0.73
CA ASP A 154 8.35 16.91 1.82
C ASP A 154 6.88 17.03 1.39
N MET A 155 6.06 16.09 1.89
CA MET A 155 4.64 16.05 1.60
C MET A 155 3.91 17.10 2.43
N CYS A 156 3.48 18.18 1.77
CA CYS A 156 2.67 19.22 2.36
C CYS A 156 1.18 18.86 2.25
N ILE A 157 0.55 18.53 3.37
CA ILE A 157 -0.85 18.11 3.46
C ILE A 157 -1.72 19.28 3.93
N LYS A 158 -2.65 19.74 3.08
CA LYS A 158 -3.62 20.78 3.44
C LYS A 158 -4.80 20.15 4.16
N LEU A 159 -4.93 20.41 5.45
CA LEU A 159 -5.96 19.83 6.32
C LEU A 159 -7.35 20.49 6.15
N LEU A 160 -7.41 21.66 5.52
CA LEU A 160 -8.66 22.40 5.25
C LEU A 160 -9.57 22.51 6.48
N ASP A 161 -10.64 21.71 6.53
CA ASP A 161 -11.63 21.69 7.62
C ASP A 161 -11.25 20.69 8.76
N LEU A 162 -10.02 20.17 8.76
CA LEU A 162 -9.49 19.23 9.76
C LEU A 162 -8.42 19.89 10.65
N GLU A 163 -8.66 21.14 11.06
CA GLU A 163 -7.70 21.96 11.81
C GLU A 163 -7.41 21.42 13.22
N ASP A 164 -8.36 20.67 13.79
CA ASP A 164 -8.25 20.08 15.14
C ASP A 164 -7.40 18.82 15.18
N PHE A 165 -6.75 18.45 14.08
CA PHE A 165 -5.93 17.23 14.01
C PHE A 165 -4.45 17.55 14.25
N SER A 166 -3.77 16.66 14.98
CA SER A 166 -2.33 16.70 15.21
C SER A 166 -1.65 15.42 14.68
N GLY A 167 -0.42 15.56 14.24
CA GLY A 167 0.42 14.43 13.85
C GLY A 167 0.64 13.49 15.02
N LYS A 168 0.48 12.19 14.79
CA LYS A 168 0.58 11.19 15.85
C LYS A 168 1.56 10.07 15.51
N GLU A 169 1.57 9.62 14.27
CA GLU A 169 2.32 8.45 13.88
C GLU A 169 2.70 8.55 12.39
N HIS A 170 3.88 8.08 12.08
CA HIS A 170 4.32 7.81 10.72
C HIS A 170 4.95 6.43 10.71
N ILE A 171 4.35 5.50 9.96
CA ILE A 171 4.88 4.17 9.71
C ILE A 171 5.42 4.18 8.29
N GLU A 172 6.67 3.75 8.12
CA GLU A 172 7.31 3.75 6.81
C GLU A 172 8.00 2.42 6.51
N MET A 173 8.04 2.06 5.23
CA MET A 173 8.91 1.02 4.70
C MET A 173 9.80 1.69 3.66
N CYS A 174 11.09 1.80 3.95
CA CYS A 174 12.07 2.51 3.12
C CYS A 174 13.50 2.04 3.40
N GLY A 175 14.44 2.41 2.52
CA GLY A 175 15.86 2.12 2.72
C GLY A 175 16.25 0.66 2.48
N PHE A 176 15.37 -0.15 1.91
CA PHE A 176 15.64 -1.52 1.52
C PHE A 176 16.06 -1.60 0.05
N ASP A 177 16.87 -2.61 -0.28
CA ASP A 177 17.07 -2.98 -1.69
C ASP A 177 15.73 -3.36 -2.32
N LYS A 178 15.47 -2.90 -3.55
CA LYS A 178 14.20 -3.14 -4.22
C LYS A 178 13.88 -4.63 -4.40
N ASN A 179 14.90 -5.47 -4.52
CA ASN A 179 14.78 -6.93 -4.66
C ASN A 179 14.84 -7.65 -3.31
N ALA A 180 14.91 -6.93 -2.17
CA ALA A 180 14.93 -7.55 -0.86
C ALA A 180 13.64 -8.33 -0.60
N VAL A 181 13.78 -9.52 -0.05
CA VAL A 181 12.69 -10.45 0.26
C VAL A 181 12.74 -10.88 1.73
N ASN A 182 11.60 -11.30 2.26
CA ASN A 182 11.51 -11.97 3.56
C ASN A 182 11.51 -13.48 3.37
N GLY A 183 11.95 -14.20 4.39
CA GLY A 183 12.01 -15.66 4.39
C GLY A 183 12.01 -16.23 5.80
N PHE A 184 11.95 -17.56 5.93
CA PHE A 184 11.96 -18.25 7.22
C PHE A 184 13.20 -17.94 8.05
N ASP A 185 14.36 -17.79 7.40
CA ASP A 185 15.64 -17.54 8.09
C ASP A 185 15.79 -16.09 8.50
N LYS A 186 15.18 -15.15 7.77
CA LYS A 186 15.39 -13.73 7.99
C LYS A 186 14.26 -12.86 7.44
N ILE A 187 13.82 -11.92 8.27
CA ILE A 187 12.95 -10.81 7.85
C ILE A 187 13.85 -9.61 7.53
N ASN A 188 13.95 -9.27 6.24
CA ASN A 188 14.78 -8.16 5.75
C ASN A 188 13.98 -6.87 5.57
N VAL A 189 12.69 -6.98 5.23
CA VAL A 189 11.80 -5.85 4.92
C VAL A 189 10.66 -5.85 5.92
N PHE A 190 10.51 -4.76 6.65
CA PHE A 190 9.50 -4.59 7.69
C PHE A 190 9.21 -3.10 7.91
N PRO A 191 8.04 -2.74 8.44
CA PRO A 191 7.71 -1.36 8.76
C PRO A 191 8.54 -0.84 9.94
N VAL A 192 8.91 0.43 9.88
CA VAL A 192 9.58 1.15 10.96
C VAL A 192 8.83 2.44 11.28
N SER A 193 9.07 3.00 12.46
CA SER A 193 8.57 4.33 12.80
C SER A 193 9.40 5.39 12.09
N GLY A 194 8.71 6.24 11.34
CA GLY A 194 9.27 7.46 10.77
C GLY A 194 9.13 8.66 11.70
N GLU A 195 9.51 9.83 11.22
CA GLU A 195 9.32 11.09 11.94
C GLU A 195 7.84 11.45 12.02
N ILE A 196 7.38 11.81 13.23
CA ILE A 196 5.99 12.22 13.43
C ILE A 196 5.72 13.46 12.60
N PRO A 197 4.61 13.49 11.81
CA PRO A 197 4.28 14.64 10.98
C PRO A 197 4.06 15.88 11.83
N THR A 198 4.62 16.98 11.40
CA THR A 198 4.41 18.30 12.05
C THR A 198 3.13 18.95 11.52
N VAL A 199 2.43 19.68 12.37
CA VAL A 199 1.23 20.44 11.98
C VAL A 199 1.43 21.89 12.37
N ASP A 200 1.31 22.78 11.39
CA ASP A 200 1.31 24.23 11.56
C ASP A 200 0.03 24.82 10.95
N GLY A 201 -0.87 25.24 11.82
CA GLY A 201 -2.21 25.71 11.43
C GLY A 201 -2.97 24.65 10.63
N LYS A 202 -3.24 24.93 9.37
CA LYS A 202 -3.99 24.06 8.44
C LYS A 202 -3.06 23.21 7.55
N THR A 203 -1.79 23.14 7.84
CA THR A 203 -0.82 22.46 7.01
C THR A 203 -0.03 21.45 7.84
N ALA A 204 0.01 20.24 7.37
CA ALA A 204 0.89 19.21 7.94
C ALA A 204 2.02 18.89 6.97
N HIS A 205 3.16 18.48 7.52
CA HIS A 205 4.35 18.09 6.77
C HIS A 205 4.82 16.72 7.20
N ALA A 206 5.14 15.88 6.22
CA ALA A 206 5.73 14.56 6.42
C ALA A 206 6.76 14.28 5.33
N VAL A 207 7.92 13.77 5.70
CA VAL A 207 8.97 13.41 4.74
C VAL A 207 8.73 12.01 4.21
N LEU A 208 8.57 11.89 2.90
CA LEU A 208 8.50 10.61 2.19
C LEU A 208 9.91 10.30 1.68
N LYS A 209 10.58 9.30 2.26
CA LYS A 209 11.89 8.85 1.82
C LYS A 209 11.84 8.26 0.41
N PRO A 210 12.99 8.16 -0.30
CA PRO A 210 13.01 7.53 -1.61
C PRO A 210 12.46 6.12 -1.56
N PHE A 211 11.74 5.73 -2.62
CA PHE A 211 11.24 4.37 -2.82
C PHE A 211 10.59 3.80 -1.55
N SER A 212 9.46 4.39 -1.13
CA SER A 212 8.86 4.11 0.17
C SER A 212 7.34 3.95 0.14
N TRP A 213 6.85 3.09 1.04
CA TRP A 213 5.47 3.03 1.48
C TRP A 213 5.32 3.77 2.80
N ASN A 214 4.28 4.60 2.93
CA ASN A 214 4.07 5.47 4.07
C ASN A 214 2.63 5.41 4.56
N VAL A 215 2.46 5.36 5.88
CA VAL A 215 1.19 5.49 6.59
C VAL A 215 1.33 6.63 7.58
N ILE A 216 0.73 7.76 7.27
CA ILE A 216 0.82 8.99 8.06
C ILE A 216 -0.51 9.19 8.77
N ARG A 217 -0.48 9.29 10.10
CA ARG A 217 -1.68 9.31 10.91
C ARG A 217 -1.78 10.55 11.77
N PHE A 218 -2.96 11.14 11.75
CA PHE A 218 -3.33 12.28 12.56
C PHE A 218 -4.52 11.90 13.43
N TYR A 219 -4.57 12.47 14.62
CA TYR A 219 -5.69 12.29 15.52
C TYR A 219 -6.26 13.63 15.93
N LYS A 220 -7.59 13.64 16.12
CA LYS A 220 -8.31 14.81 16.58
C LYS A 220 -7.86 15.13 18.00
N ASN A 221 -7.55 16.41 18.25
CA ASN A 221 -7.24 16.90 19.58
C ASN A 221 -8.48 16.78 20.48
N LYS A 222 -8.26 16.39 21.74
CA LYS A 222 -9.33 16.29 22.74
C LYS A 222 -9.66 17.64 23.31
#